data_1b25605cb7fb9f76a6b8c05fa1925e72
#
_entry.id   1b25605cb7fb9f76a6b8c05fa1925e72
#
_cell.length_a   1.000
_cell.length_b   1.000
_cell.length_c   1.000
_cell.angle_alpha   90.00
_cell.angle_beta   90.00
_cell.angle_gamma   90.00
#
_symmetry.space_group_name_H-M   'P 1'
#
loop_
_entity.id
_entity.type
_entity.pdbx_description
1 polymer ?
#
loop_
_entity_poly.entity_id
_entity_poly.type
_entity_poly.pdbx_seq_one_letter_code
_entity_poly.pdbx_strand_id
1 'polypeptide(L)'
;MAVLQIRTLPDPVLRQKAKRVTKIDDSIQKLIDDMIDTLRADPNRAGLAAPQVGVLLRVAVIEVPEQELITMINPEIVKGEGERIVQEGCLSIPGYFGEIKRAVTVKVKARDRYGKQFRLKAQGLLAQALEQEIEHLDGILYIDHLESPEKLFETEAVQKA
;
A
#
# COMPACT_ATOMS: atom_id res chain seq x y z
N MET A 1 15.37 -13.48 -4.43
CA MET A 1 15.01 -12.56 -3.36
C MET A 1 15.85 -11.31 -3.50
N ALA A 2 15.20 -10.20 -3.72
CA ALA A 2 15.90 -8.95 -4.02
C ALA A 2 15.13 -7.75 -3.47
N VAL A 3 15.87 -6.68 -3.16
CA VAL A 3 15.29 -5.38 -2.85
C VAL A 3 15.07 -4.64 -4.17
N LEU A 4 13.82 -4.29 -4.46
CA LEU A 4 13.45 -3.64 -5.69
C LEU A 4 13.47 -2.12 -5.54
N GLN A 5 13.64 -1.43 -6.65
CA GLN A 5 13.60 0.04 -6.66
C GLN A 5 12.16 0.54 -6.52
N ILE A 6 11.93 1.43 -5.56
CA ILE A 6 10.64 2.10 -5.40
C ILE A 6 10.47 3.15 -6.51
N ARG A 7 9.36 3.06 -7.23
CA ARG A 7 8.98 4.07 -8.23
C ARG A 7 8.37 5.28 -7.53
N THR A 8 8.69 6.47 -8.02
CA THR A 8 8.23 7.72 -7.43
C THR A 8 7.55 8.58 -8.46
N LEU A 9 6.62 9.45 -8.01
CA LEU A 9 6.00 10.41 -8.92
C LEU A 9 7.09 11.25 -9.62
N PRO A 10 6.93 11.54 -10.91
CA PRO A 10 5.73 11.39 -11.74
C PRO A 10 5.69 10.10 -12.58
N ASP A 11 6.28 8.99 -12.13
CA ASP A 11 6.27 7.74 -12.89
C ASP A 11 4.81 7.33 -13.21
N PRO A 12 4.46 7.17 -14.49
CA PRO A 12 3.08 6.87 -14.87
C PRO A 12 2.57 5.51 -14.40
N VAL A 13 3.45 4.59 -14.01
CA VAL A 13 3.04 3.28 -13.48
C VAL A 13 2.19 3.43 -12.22
N LEU A 14 2.40 4.49 -11.45
CA LEU A 14 1.68 4.75 -10.20
C LEU A 14 0.22 5.18 -10.41
N ARG A 15 -0.13 5.58 -11.62
CA ARG A 15 -1.46 6.07 -11.97
C ARG A 15 -2.25 5.07 -12.80
N GLN A 16 -1.73 3.88 -13.00
CA GLN A 16 -2.39 2.85 -13.78
C GLN A 16 -3.06 1.83 -12.87
N LYS A 17 -4.16 1.28 -13.35
CA LYS A 17 -4.88 0.23 -12.64
C LYS A 17 -4.15 -1.10 -12.84
N ALA A 18 -3.85 -1.78 -11.74
CA ALA A 18 -3.20 -3.09 -11.77
C ALA A 18 -4.16 -4.17 -12.25
N LYS A 19 -3.63 -5.21 -12.87
CA LYS A 19 -4.41 -6.34 -13.40
C LYS A 19 -4.57 -7.42 -12.34
N ARG A 20 -5.72 -8.08 -12.37
CA ARG A 20 -5.95 -9.24 -11.51
C ARG A 20 -4.93 -10.33 -11.82
N VAL A 21 -4.45 -10.97 -10.75
CA VAL A 21 -3.65 -12.18 -10.87
C VAL A 21 -4.60 -13.35 -11.15
N THR A 22 -4.41 -14.01 -12.29
CA THR A 22 -5.25 -15.14 -12.71
C THR A 22 -4.61 -16.47 -12.38
N LYS A 23 -3.28 -16.51 -12.27
CA LYS A 23 -2.53 -17.73 -11.98
C LYS A 23 -1.45 -17.41 -10.94
N ILE A 24 -1.48 -18.14 -9.84
CA ILE A 24 -0.50 -17.99 -8.76
C ILE A 24 0.62 -19.02 -9.02
N ASP A 25 1.62 -18.58 -9.75
CA ASP A 25 2.77 -19.40 -10.16
C ASP A 25 4.06 -18.94 -9.49
N ASP A 26 5.20 -19.50 -9.91
CA ASP A 26 6.50 -19.18 -9.34
C ASP A 26 6.86 -17.71 -9.52
N SER A 27 6.42 -17.06 -10.61
CA SER A 27 6.69 -15.64 -10.83
C SER A 27 6.00 -14.77 -9.78
N ILE A 28 4.81 -15.16 -9.37
CA ILE A 28 4.07 -14.45 -8.30
C ILE A 28 4.76 -14.68 -6.95
N GLN A 29 5.24 -15.90 -6.67
CA GLN A 29 5.98 -16.17 -5.43
C GLN A 29 7.26 -15.33 -5.37
N LYS A 30 7.99 -15.26 -6.49
CA LYS A 30 9.20 -14.44 -6.56
C LYS A 30 8.88 -12.96 -6.35
N LEU A 31 7.84 -12.45 -6.98
CA LEU A 31 7.39 -11.06 -6.79
C LEU A 31 7.10 -10.78 -5.32
N ILE A 32 6.34 -11.65 -4.67
CA ILE A 32 5.99 -11.49 -3.25
C ILE A 32 7.26 -11.49 -2.38
N ASP A 33 8.18 -12.43 -2.61
CA ASP A 33 9.43 -12.50 -1.86
C ASP A 33 10.26 -11.22 -2.04
N ASP A 34 10.37 -10.73 -3.27
CA ASP A 34 11.10 -9.49 -3.57
C ASP A 34 10.42 -8.27 -2.92
N MET A 35 9.09 -8.24 -2.92
CA MET A 35 8.33 -7.17 -2.26
C MET A 35 8.52 -7.19 -0.74
N ILE A 36 8.56 -8.37 -0.13
CA ILE A 36 8.81 -8.51 1.30
C ILE A 36 10.22 -8.00 1.64
N ASP A 37 11.23 -8.39 0.86
CA ASP A 37 12.60 -7.91 1.05
C ASP A 37 12.67 -6.38 0.92
N THR A 38 11.96 -5.84 -0.06
CA THR A 38 11.90 -4.39 -0.30
C THR A 38 11.22 -3.67 0.87
N LEU A 39 10.12 -4.22 1.35
CA LEU A 39 9.40 -3.67 2.51
C LEU A 39 10.30 -3.65 3.74
N ARG A 40 10.99 -4.75 4.01
CA ARG A 40 11.83 -4.92 5.19
C ARG A 40 13.19 -4.24 5.11
N ALA A 41 13.53 -3.67 3.96
CA ALA A 41 14.79 -2.95 3.79
C ALA A 41 14.84 -1.66 4.64
N ASP A 42 13.69 -1.15 5.07
CA ASP A 42 13.60 0.01 5.94
C ASP A 42 12.50 -0.24 6.98
N PRO A 43 12.83 -0.15 8.30
CA PRO A 43 11.85 -0.43 9.35
C PRO A 43 10.67 0.55 9.42
N ASN A 44 10.77 1.68 8.73
CA ASN A 44 9.69 2.68 8.72
C ASN A 44 8.61 2.37 7.66
N ARG A 45 8.82 1.34 6.86
CA ARG A 45 7.85 0.93 5.84
C ARG A 45 6.81 0.00 6.43
N ALA A 46 5.53 0.30 6.19
CA ALA A 46 4.43 -0.52 6.70
C ALA A 46 3.72 -1.32 5.61
N GLY A 47 3.78 -0.86 4.36
CA GLY A 47 3.12 -1.54 3.26
C GLY A 47 3.75 -1.23 1.91
N LEU A 48 3.51 -2.10 0.94
CA LEU A 48 4.00 -1.96 -0.41
C LEU A 48 3.05 -2.64 -1.39
N ALA A 49 2.71 -1.95 -2.46
CA ALA A 49 1.90 -2.49 -3.55
C ALA A 49 2.76 -2.69 -4.80
N ALA A 50 2.45 -3.70 -5.60
CA ALA A 50 3.27 -4.05 -6.76
C ALA A 50 3.51 -2.91 -7.76
N PRO A 51 2.54 -2.01 -8.04
CA PRO A 51 2.83 -0.86 -8.90
C PRO A 51 3.97 0.02 -8.41
N GLN A 52 4.20 0.09 -7.11
CA GLN A 52 5.30 0.89 -6.55
C GLN A 52 6.68 0.33 -6.88
N VAL A 53 6.76 -0.91 -7.31
CA VAL A 53 8.00 -1.51 -7.82
C VAL A 53 7.93 -1.77 -9.32
N GLY A 54 6.98 -1.14 -10.01
CA GLY A 54 6.87 -1.18 -11.46
C GLY A 54 6.11 -2.37 -12.03
N VAL A 55 5.38 -3.12 -11.20
CA VAL A 55 4.64 -4.31 -11.64
C VAL A 55 3.13 -4.05 -11.50
N LEU A 56 2.42 -4.10 -12.63
CA LEU A 56 0.98 -3.80 -12.66
C LEU A 56 0.14 -5.06 -12.42
N LEU A 57 0.33 -5.66 -11.25
CA LEU A 57 -0.45 -6.79 -10.76
C LEU A 57 -1.04 -6.48 -9.39
N ARG A 58 -2.20 -7.04 -9.11
CA ARG A 58 -2.91 -6.78 -7.86
C ARG A 58 -2.34 -7.62 -6.72
N VAL A 59 -1.14 -7.24 -6.28
CA VAL A 59 -0.40 -7.87 -5.19
C VAL A 59 0.06 -6.78 -4.23
N ALA A 60 -0.11 -7.00 -2.94
CA ALA A 60 0.35 -6.08 -1.90
C ALA A 60 0.84 -6.86 -0.68
N VAL A 61 1.77 -6.27 0.05
CA VAL A 61 2.26 -6.81 1.32
C VAL A 61 2.18 -5.73 2.39
N ILE A 62 1.83 -6.12 3.61
CA ILE A 62 1.70 -5.20 4.74
C ILE A 62 2.30 -5.84 5.97
N GLU A 63 3.12 -5.08 6.69
CA GLU A 63 3.67 -5.50 7.98
C GLU A 63 3.69 -4.29 8.91
N VAL A 64 2.68 -4.20 9.77
CA VAL A 64 2.62 -3.13 10.77
C VAL A 64 3.27 -3.61 12.08
N PRO A 65 3.77 -2.68 12.94
CA PRO A 65 4.45 -3.09 14.18
C PRO A 65 3.59 -4.03 15.04
N GLU A 66 4.25 -5.06 15.59
CA GLU A 66 3.65 -6.03 16.50
C GLU A 66 2.57 -6.92 15.88
N GLN A 67 2.45 -6.93 14.56
CA GLN A 67 1.50 -7.78 13.86
C GLN A 67 2.21 -8.61 12.79
N GLU A 68 1.55 -9.70 12.38
CA GLU A 68 2.10 -10.58 11.36
C GLU A 68 2.09 -9.94 9.98
N LEU A 69 3.06 -10.34 9.16
CA LEU A 69 3.10 -9.99 7.75
C LEU A 69 1.84 -10.51 7.05
N ILE A 70 1.22 -9.66 6.24
CA ILE A 70 0.07 -10.02 5.43
C ILE A 70 0.47 -9.91 3.97
N THR A 71 0.26 -10.99 3.21
CA THR A 71 0.40 -10.97 1.76
C THR A 71 -0.99 -11.08 1.13
N MET A 72 -1.25 -10.24 0.13
CA MET A 72 -2.57 -10.16 -0.47
C MET A 72 -2.48 -10.23 -1.98
N ILE A 73 -3.28 -11.13 -2.56
CA ILE A 73 -3.47 -11.23 -3.99
C ILE A 73 -4.92 -10.92 -4.30
N ASN A 74 -5.15 -10.03 -5.25
CA ASN A 74 -6.48 -9.56 -5.65
C ASN A 74 -7.31 -9.04 -4.46
N PRO A 75 -6.72 -8.19 -3.58
CA PRO A 75 -7.47 -7.69 -2.44
C PRO A 75 -8.55 -6.71 -2.87
N GLU A 76 -9.64 -6.69 -2.10
CA GLU A 76 -10.69 -5.69 -2.27
C GLU A 76 -11.24 -5.27 -0.91
N ILE A 77 -11.60 -4.00 -0.80
CA ILE A 77 -12.29 -3.48 0.38
C ILE A 77 -13.77 -3.82 0.22
N VAL A 78 -14.27 -4.68 1.12
CA VAL A 78 -15.66 -5.09 1.11
C VAL A 78 -16.52 -4.06 1.79
N LYS A 79 -16.01 -3.43 2.88
CA LYS A 79 -16.73 -2.44 3.64
C LYS A 79 -15.79 -1.55 4.42
N GLY A 80 -16.07 -0.24 4.41
CA GLY A 80 -15.43 0.73 5.29
C GLY A 80 -16.47 1.35 6.20
N GLU A 81 -16.13 1.57 7.47
CA GLU A 81 -17.04 2.18 8.46
C GLU A 81 -16.33 3.30 9.20
N GLY A 82 -17.06 4.40 9.39
CA GLY A 82 -16.59 5.56 10.12
C GLY A 82 -15.55 6.36 9.34
N GLU A 83 -15.19 7.49 9.90
CA GLU A 83 -14.15 8.35 9.33
C GLU A 83 -13.26 8.86 10.45
N ARG A 84 -11.99 8.99 10.16
CA ARG A 84 -11.02 9.68 11.03
C ARG A 84 -10.01 10.39 10.17
N ILE A 85 -9.40 11.43 10.72
CA ILE A 85 -8.33 12.15 10.06
C ILE A 85 -7.02 11.53 10.46
N VAL A 86 -6.19 11.22 9.47
CA VAL A 86 -4.88 10.61 9.67
C VAL A 86 -3.82 11.38 8.89
N GLN A 87 -2.58 11.28 9.35
CA GLN A 87 -1.43 11.70 8.58
C GLN A 87 -0.91 10.51 7.79
N GLU A 88 -0.69 10.68 6.51
CA GLU A 88 -0.26 9.60 5.65
C GLU A 88 0.83 10.05 4.70
N GLY A 89 1.88 9.25 4.61
CA GLY A 89 2.93 9.40 3.62
C GLY A 89 2.97 8.20 2.70
N CYS A 90 3.78 8.27 1.67
CA CYS A 90 3.92 7.21 0.70
C CYS A 90 5.36 7.13 0.21
N LEU A 91 5.88 5.91 0.07
CA LEU A 91 7.24 5.69 -0.45
C LEU A 91 7.42 6.27 -1.86
N SER A 92 6.33 6.33 -2.63
CA SER A 92 6.33 6.86 -3.99
C SER A 92 6.20 8.37 -4.05
N ILE A 93 6.01 9.04 -2.91
CA ILE A 93 5.96 10.50 -2.77
C ILE A 93 6.88 10.88 -1.60
N PRO A 94 8.20 10.70 -1.77
CA PRO A 94 9.13 10.92 -0.66
C PRO A 94 9.20 12.40 -0.26
N GLY A 95 9.37 12.63 1.04
CA GLY A 95 9.55 13.99 1.56
C GLY A 95 8.25 14.71 1.91
N TYR A 96 7.11 14.09 1.75
CA TYR A 96 5.80 14.71 2.04
C TYR A 96 4.91 13.78 2.85
N PHE A 97 3.94 14.37 3.53
CA PHE A 97 2.82 13.66 4.12
C PHE A 97 1.57 14.53 4.02
N GLY A 98 0.41 13.90 4.00
CA GLY A 98 -0.86 14.59 3.89
C GLY A 98 -1.77 14.28 5.06
N GLU A 99 -2.68 15.23 5.34
CA GLU A 99 -3.75 15.01 6.29
C GLU A 99 -5.00 14.67 5.51
N ILE A 100 -5.49 13.45 5.66
CA ILE A 100 -6.61 12.93 4.87
C ILE A 100 -7.59 12.15 5.75
N LYS A 101 -8.77 11.87 5.20
CA LYS A 101 -9.76 11.03 5.86
C LYS A 101 -9.57 9.58 5.46
N ARG A 102 -9.65 8.70 6.45
CA ARG A 102 -9.63 7.25 6.28
C ARG A 102 -10.74 6.62 7.11
N ALA A 103 -11.18 5.43 6.75
CA ALA A 103 -12.14 4.68 7.54
C ALA A 103 -11.57 4.30 8.91
N VAL A 104 -12.45 4.23 9.91
CA VAL A 104 -12.07 3.73 11.24
C VAL A 104 -11.86 2.22 11.18
N THR A 105 -12.76 1.51 10.51
CA THR A 105 -12.73 0.05 10.37
C THR A 105 -12.88 -0.31 8.90
N VAL A 106 -12.09 -1.28 8.43
CA VAL A 106 -12.22 -1.82 7.08
C VAL A 106 -12.33 -3.34 7.13
N LYS A 107 -13.12 -3.89 6.22
CA LYS A 107 -13.19 -5.32 5.95
C LYS A 107 -12.63 -5.57 4.56
N VAL A 108 -11.69 -6.48 4.47
CA VAL A 108 -10.97 -6.80 3.24
C VAL A 108 -11.16 -8.28 2.92
N LYS A 109 -11.29 -8.58 1.64
CA LYS A 109 -11.29 -9.93 1.10
C LYS A 109 -10.09 -10.04 0.16
N ALA A 110 -9.33 -11.12 0.29
CA ALA A 110 -8.13 -11.33 -0.52
C ALA A 110 -7.80 -12.81 -0.62
N ARG A 111 -6.77 -13.13 -1.40
CA ARG A 111 -6.14 -14.45 -1.40
C ARG A 111 -4.74 -14.33 -0.83
N ASP A 112 -4.31 -15.35 -0.10
CA ASP A 112 -2.93 -15.42 0.35
C ASP A 112 -2.01 -15.89 -0.79
N ARG A 113 -0.72 -16.01 -0.52
CA ARG A 113 0.26 -16.40 -1.55
C ARG A 113 0.07 -17.83 -2.08
N TYR A 114 -0.73 -18.65 -1.40
CA TYR A 114 -1.02 -20.02 -1.80
C TYR A 114 -2.38 -20.13 -2.50
N GLY A 115 -3.07 -19.02 -2.69
CA GLY A 115 -4.37 -18.97 -3.35
C GLY A 115 -5.55 -19.15 -2.44
N LYS A 116 -5.34 -19.32 -1.13
CA LYS A 116 -6.42 -19.48 -0.16
C LYS A 116 -7.10 -18.14 0.08
N GLN A 117 -8.43 -18.13 -0.02
CA GLN A 117 -9.23 -16.94 0.22
C GLN A 117 -9.34 -16.67 1.73
N PHE A 118 -9.22 -15.41 2.12
CA PHE A 118 -9.40 -15.00 3.52
C PHE A 118 -10.12 -13.66 3.58
N ARG A 119 -10.68 -13.37 4.75
CA ARG A 119 -11.29 -12.10 5.09
C ARG A 119 -10.63 -11.55 6.33
N LEU A 120 -10.49 -10.25 6.38
CA LEU A 120 -9.81 -9.55 7.47
C LEU A 120 -10.61 -8.30 7.83
N LYS A 121 -10.83 -8.12 9.14
CA LYS A 121 -11.40 -6.89 9.69
C LYS A 121 -10.29 -6.17 10.46
N ALA A 122 -10.08 -4.90 10.17
CA ALA A 122 -8.97 -4.15 10.73
C ALA A 122 -9.38 -2.75 11.18
N GLN A 123 -8.62 -2.24 12.14
CA GLN A 123 -8.74 -0.89 12.67
C GLN A 123 -7.34 -0.26 12.76
N GLY A 124 -7.28 1.03 13.07
CA GLY A 124 -6.02 1.71 13.34
C GLY A 124 -5.07 1.74 12.16
N LEU A 125 -3.79 1.57 12.43
CA LEU A 125 -2.75 1.63 11.41
C LEU A 125 -2.92 0.55 10.35
N LEU A 126 -3.35 -0.65 10.73
CA LEU A 126 -3.58 -1.72 9.76
C LEU A 126 -4.70 -1.35 8.79
N ALA A 127 -5.81 -0.78 9.28
CA ALA A 127 -6.90 -0.32 8.42
C ALA A 127 -6.41 0.75 7.42
N GLN A 128 -5.61 1.69 7.91
CA GLN A 128 -5.03 2.75 7.08
C GLN A 128 -4.13 2.16 5.99
N ALA A 129 -3.25 1.24 6.36
CA ALA A 129 -2.34 0.59 5.42
C ALA A 129 -3.12 -0.22 4.36
N LEU A 130 -4.15 -0.96 4.77
CA LEU A 130 -4.98 -1.73 3.84
C LEU A 130 -5.64 -0.83 2.80
N GLU A 131 -6.23 0.28 3.21
CA GLU A 131 -6.82 1.22 2.27
C GLU A 131 -5.79 1.78 1.31
N GLN A 132 -4.64 2.20 1.83
CA GLN A 132 -3.59 2.81 1.01
C GLN A 132 -3.05 1.82 -0.03
N GLU A 133 -2.70 0.60 0.36
CA GLU A 133 -2.12 -0.36 -0.57
C GLU A 133 -3.13 -0.85 -1.60
N ILE A 134 -4.38 -1.03 -1.22
CA ILE A 134 -5.42 -1.43 -2.17
C ILE A 134 -5.70 -0.29 -3.17
N GLU A 135 -5.68 0.96 -2.71
CA GLU A 135 -5.83 2.12 -3.61
C GLU A 135 -4.69 2.22 -4.62
N HIS A 136 -3.44 1.90 -4.22
CA HIS A 136 -2.32 1.86 -5.16
C HIS A 136 -2.60 0.92 -6.34
N LEU A 137 -3.31 -0.17 -6.09
CA LEU A 137 -3.67 -1.12 -7.14
C LEU A 137 -4.68 -0.54 -8.14
N ASP A 138 -5.36 0.54 -7.76
CA ASP A 138 -6.30 1.25 -8.63
C ASP A 138 -5.72 2.56 -9.19
N GLY A 139 -4.44 2.81 -8.97
CA GLY A 139 -3.78 4.03 -9.43
C GLY A 139 -4.12 5.27 -8.62
N ILE A 140 -4.61 5.07 -7.40
CA ILE A 140 -5.01 6.15 -6.48
C ILE A 140 -3.90 6.36 -5.45
N LEU A 141 -3.54 7.62 -5.23
CA LEU A 141 -2.53 8.02 -4.25
C LEU A 141 -3.21 8.85 -3.14
N TYR A 142 -2.58 8.91 -1.95
CA TYR A 142 -3.18 9.65 -0.83
C TYR A 142 -3.41 11.12 -1.17
N ILE A 143 -2.58 11.71 -2.03
CA ILE A 143 -2.75 13.10 -2.43
C ILE A 143 -4.08 13.36 -3.15
N ASP A 144 -4.71 12.33 -3.69
CA ASP A 144 -6.02 12.43 -4.32
C ASP A 144 -7.14 12.66 -3.30
N HIS A 145 -6.87 12.37 -2.03
CA HIS A 145 -7.81 12.57 -0.93
C HIS A 145 -7.65 13.91 -0.21
N LEU A 146 -6.64 14.71 -0.59
CA LEU A 146 -6.42 16.02 0.04
C LEU A 146 -7.59 16.93 -0.26
N GLU A 147 -8.18 17.51 0.79
CA GLU A 147 -9.31 18.46 0.64
C GLU A 147 -8.84 19.80 0.11
N SER A 148 -7.56 20.13 0.37
CA SER A 148 -6.94 21.36 -0.15
C SER A 148 -5.42 21.16 -0.21
N PRO A 149 -4.70 21.94 -1.04
CA PRO A 149 -3.23 21.87 -1.09
C PRO A 149 -2.57 22.15 0.25
N GLU A 150 -3.22 22.89 1.14
CA GLU A 150 -2.71 23.24 2.46
C GLU A 150 -2.60 22.05 3.40
N LYS A 151 -3.25 20.92 3.06
CA LYS A 151 -3.18 19.68 3.82
C LYS A 151 -1.99 18.81 3.45
N LEU A 152 -1.15 19.24 2.52
CA LEU A 152 0.10 18.57 2.16
C LEU A 152 1.26 19.29 2.85
N PHE A 153 2.09 18.53 3.56
CA PHE A 153 3.18 19.07 4.37
C PHE A 153 4.51 18.43 3.94
N GLU A 154 5.60 19.21 4.07
CA GLU A 154 6.94 18.67 3.91
C GLU A 154 7.41 18.01 5.20
N THR A 155 8.13 16.90 5.08
CA THR A 155 8.72 16.24 6.24
C THR A 155 9.91 17.07 6.75
N GLU A 156 10.30 16.88 8.01
CA GLU A 156 11.47 17.56 8.58
C GLU A 156 12.75 17.29 7.79
N ALA A 157 12.90 16.06 7.27
CA ALA A 157 14.06 15.71 6.46
C ALA A 157 14.16 16.56 5.20
N VAL A 158 13.03 16.87 4.56
CA VAL A 158 12.99 17.76 3.38
C VAL A 158 13.21 19.19 3.79
N GLN A 159 12.60 19.64 4.89
CA GLN A 159 12.74 21.02 5.38
C GLN A 159 14.17 21.35 5.79
N LYS A 160 14.95 20.39 6.25
CA LYS A 160 16.34 20.55 6.66
C LYS A 160 17.33 20.44 5.50
N ALA A 161 16.89 19.95 4.37
CA ALA A 161 17.71 19.83 3.16
C ALA A 161 17.85 21.18 2.39
#